data_738662848e4cdfaaca649cc132ef46e2
#
_entry.id   738662848e4cdfaaca649cc132ef46e2
#
_cell.length_a   1.000
_cell.length_b   1.000
_cell.length_c   1.000
_cell.angle_alpha   90.00
_cell.angle_beta   90.00
_cell.angle_gamma   90.00
#
_symmetry.space_group_name_H-M   'P 1'
#
loop_
_entity.id
_entity.type
_entity.pdbx_description
1 polymer ?
#
loop_
_entity_poly.entity_id
_entity_poly.type
_entity_poly.pdbx_seq_one_letter_code
_entity_poly.pdbx_strand_id
1 'polypeptide(L)'
;MRTIHLPVALLTLGLLVPLSPAWAHGEKPDQVKILQEQSPSNAPGKKAVMLTVSYGPGQASAAHQHPGAVMAYVLEGAVTSKLNDETEKTYKAGEFWYEAPGTVHSVSRNASKTAPAKLLVWSLVDEGRPVTEPLSQ
;
A
#
# COMPACT_ATOMS: atom_id res chain seq x y z
N MET A 1 32.31 26.33 73.28
CA MET A 1 31.81 25.20 72.39
C MET A 1 30.98 25.82 71.26
N ARG A 2 31.49 25.81 70.03
CA ARG A 2 30.79 26.35 68.89
C ARG A 2 30.36 25.12 68.02
N THR A 3 29.07 24.88 67.92
CA THR A 3 28.47 23.84 67.10
C THR A 3 28.36 24.34 65.67
N ILE A 4 29.05 23.66 64.76
CA ILE A 4 29.03 23.93 63.32
C ILE A 4 27.93 23.07 62.76
N HIS A 5 26.84 23.69 62.19
CA HIS A 5 25.83 23.02 61.44
C HIS A 5 26.25 23.01 59.95
N LEU A 6 26.52 21.81 59.37
CA LEU A 6 26.67 21.62 57.93
C LEU A 6 25.27 21.52 57.30
N PRO A 7 25.01 22.20 56.21
CA PRO A 7 23.80 21.96 55.45
C PRO A 7 23.96 20.69 54.58
N VAL A 8 23.02 19.78 54.72
CA VAL A 8 22.87 18.63 53.84
C VAL A 8 22.23 19.10 52.54
N ALA A 9 23.00 19.10 51.45
CA ALA A 9 22.48 19.37 50.11
C ALA A 9 21.78 18.10 49.58
N LEU A 10 20.47 18.15 49.46
CA LEU A 10 19.69 17.09 48.76
C LEU A 10 19.93 17.22 47.25
N LEU A 11 20.71 16.30 46.70
CA LEU A 11 20.85 16.14 45.25
C LEU A 11 19.62 15.42 44.73
N THR A 12 18.67 16.12 44.12
CA THR A 12 17.57 15.51 43.35
C THR A 12 18.09 15.06 42.00
N LEU A 13 18.32 13.75 41.87
CA LEU A 13 18.66 13.10 40.61
C LEU A 13 17.41 13.07 39.74
N GLY A 14 17.28 14.03 38.83
CA GLY A 14 16.22 14.05 37.82
C GLY A 14 16.43 12.91 36.83
N LEU A 15 15.51 11.93 36.86
CA LEU A 15 15.44 10.88 35.82
C LEU A 15 15.03 11.56 34.50
N LEU A 16 16.00 11.79 33.60
CA LEU A 16 15.72 12.08 32.19
C LEU A 16 15.23 10.79 31.55
N VAL A 17 13.91 10.66 31.41
CA VAL A 17 13.29 9.63 30.55
C VAL A 17 13.54 10.09 29.12
N PRO A 18 14.28 9.32 28.28
CA PRO A 18 14.39 9.65 26.88
C PRO A 18 13.01 9.50 26.23
N LEU A 19 12.44 10.60 25.72
CA LEU A 19 11.32 10.53 24.78
C LEU A 19 11.86 9.85 23.52
N SER A 20 11.57 8.56 23.37
CA SER A 20 11.73 7.89 22.08
C SER A 20 10.83 8.59 21.07
N PRO A 21 11.33 9.04 19.91
CA PRO A 21 10.47 9.57 18.88
C PRO A 21 9.50 8.46 18.52
N ALA A 22 8.19 8.72 18.67
CA ALA A 22 7.16 7.89 18.09
C ALA A 22 7.40 7.94 16.58
N TRP A 23 7.99 6.89 16.04
CA TRP A 23 8.05 6.68 14.61
C TRP A 23 6.60 6.65 14.15
N ALA A 24 6.17 7.70 13.45
CA ALA A 24 4.97 7.65 12.67
C ALA A 24 5.06 6.35 11.87
N HIS A 25 4.09 5.45 12.07
CA HIS A 25 3.96 4.24 11.25
C HIS A 25 3.73 4.73 9.83
N GLY A 26 4.83 5.00 9.11
CA GLY A 26 4.80 5.19 7.67
C GLY A 26 4.21 3.90 7.12
N GLU A 27 3.08 4.00 6.44
CA GLU A 27 2.48 2.90 5.71
C GLU A 27 3.59 2.29 4.87
N LYS A 28 3.95 1.04 5.19
CA LYS A 28 4.89 0.32 4.33
C LYS A 28 4.19 0.19 2.99
N PRO A 29 4.84 0.57 1.88
CA PRO A 29 4.20 0.43 0.58
C PRO A 29 3.80 -1.02 0.36
N ASP A 30 2.71 -1.22 -0.35
CA ASP A 30 2.31 -2.49 -0.92
C ASP A 30 3.51 -3.14 -1.62
N GLN A 31 3.64 -4.45 -1.53
CA GLN A 31 4.69 -5.17 -2.21
C GLN A 31 4.19 -5.62 -3.58
N VAL A 32 4.67 -4.97 -4.64
CA VAL A 32 4.42 -5.36 -6.03
C VAL A 32 5.54 -6.30 -6.49
N LYS A 33 5.15 -7.46 -7.03
CA LYS A 33 6.07 -8.43 -7.63
C LYS A 33 5.60 -8.78 -9.04
N ILE A 34 6.38 -8.41 -10.06
CA ILE A 34 6.15 -8.84 -11.43
C ILE A 34 6.46 -10.33 -11.53
N LEU A 35 5.51 -11.10 -12.08
CA LEU A 35 5.63 -12.53 -12.31
C LEU A 35 6.03 -12.81 -13.75
N GLN A 36 5.46 -12.05 -14.71
CA GLN A 36 5.69 -12.25 -16.14
C GLN A 36 5.38 -10.98 -16.93
N GLU A 37 6.15 -10.72 -17.95
CA GLU A 37 5.87 -9.73 -19.01
C GLU A 37 6.00 -10.38 -20.37
N GLN A 38 5.08 -10.07 -21.30
CA GLN A 38 5.06 -10.60 -22.64
C GLN A 38 4.54 -9.54 -23.64
N SER A 39 5.08 -9.52 -24.85
CA SER A 39 4.52 -8.77 -25.98
C SER A 39 3.76 -9.74 -26.89
N PRO A 40 2.43 -9.87 -26.74
CA PRO A 40 1.66 -10.88 -27.48
C PRO A 40 1.60 -10.52 -28.98
N SER A 41 1.87 -11.48 -29.84
CA SER A 41 1.90 -11.26 -31.30
C SER A 41 0.55 -10.86 -31.89
N ASN A 42 -0.56 -11.21 -31.23
CA ASN A 42 -1.92 -10.84 -31.61
C ASN A 42 -2.38 -9.50 -31.03
N ALA A 43 -1.51 -8.78 -30.31
CA ALA A 43 -1.75 -7.44 -29.82
C ALA A 43 -0.49 -6.58 -30.02
N PRO A 44 -0.13 -6.25 -31.29
CA PRO A 44 1.08 -5.52 -31.59
C PRO A 44 1.09 -4.14 -30.89
N GLY A 45 2.27 -3.73 -30.38
CA GLY A 45 2.45 -2.49 -29.61
C GLY A 45 1.90 -2.56 -28.18
N LYS A 46 1.48 -3.73 -27.72
CA LYS A 46 1.03 -3.96 -26.34
C LYS A 46 1.98 -4.87 -25.58
N LYS A 47 2.01 -4.64 -24.26
CA LYS A 47 2.69 -5.48 -23.29
C LYS A 47 1.68 -6.01 -22.29
N ALA A 48 1.61 -7.32 -22.14
CA ALA A 48 0.85 -8.00 -21.10
C ALA A 48 1.75 -8.18 -19.86
N VAL A 49 1.28 -7.79 -18.70
CA VAL A 49 2.01 -7.90 -17.42
C VAL A 49 1.16 -8.67 -16.43
N MET A 50 1.74 -9.68 -15.82
CA MET A 50 1.14 -10.38 -14.68
C MET A 50 1.97 -10.10 -13.44
N LEU A 51 1.33 -9.67 -12.36
CA LEU A 51 1.98 -9.32 -11.11
C LEU A 51 1.12 -9.68 -9.90
N THR A 52 1.74 -9.70 -8.73
CA THR A 52 1.02 -9.76 -7.45
C THR A 52 1.22 -8.47 -6.68
N VAL A 53 0.18 -8.07 -5.95
CA VAL A 53 0.22 -7.00 -4.95
C VAL A 53 -0.08 -7.61 -3.60
N SER A 54 0.83 -7.45 -2.65
CA SER A 54 0.68 -7.97 -1.29
C SER A 54 0.50 -6.80 -0.32
N TYR A 55 -0.55 -6.86 0.47
CA TYR A 55 -0.87 -5.91 1.53
C TYR A 55 -0.71 -6.56 2.89
N GLY A 56 0.09 -5.97 3.76
CA GLY A 56 0.03 -6.27 5.19
C GLY A 56 -1.27 -5.78 5.83
N PRO A 57 -1.51 -6.10 7.10
CA PRO A 57 -2.67 -5.60 7.84
C PRO A 57 -2.79 -4.07 7.79
N GLY A 58 -3.93 -3.56 7.33
CA GLY A 58 -4.23 -2.13 7.22
C GLY A 58 -3.46 -1.37 6.14
N GLN A 59 -2.67 -2.04 5.30
CA GLN A 59 -1.94 -1.38 4.22
C GLN A 59 -2.83 -0.99 3.04
N ALA A 60 -2.43 0.05 2.32
CA ALA A 60 -3.10 0.58 1.14
C ALA A 60 -2.07 0.98 0.08
N SER A 61 -2.45 0.93 -1.18
CA SER A 61 -1.74 1.61 -2.27
C SER A 61 -2.09 3.10 -2.28
N ALA A 62 -1.15 3.94 -2.71
CA ALA A 62 -1.48 5.32 -3.04
C ALA A 62 -2.51 5.37 -4.18
N ALA A 63 -3.35 6.40 -4.19
CA ALA A 63 -4.27 6.62 -5.30
C ALA A 63 -3.51 6.78 -6.62
N HIS A 64 -3.96 6.10 -7.67
CA HIS A 64 -3.27 6.00 -8.95
C HIS A 64 -4.26 5.78 -10.10
N GLN A 65 -3.73 5.74 -11.32
CA GLN A 65 -4.48 5.33 -12.50
C GLN A 65 -3.70 4.27 -13.28
N HIS A 66 -4.43 3.48 -14.08
CA HIS A 66 -3.85 2.52 -15.01
C HIS A 66 -4.02 3.01 -16.44
N PRO A 67 -2.90 3.23 -17.20
CA PRO A 67 -2.99 3.64 -18.60
C PRO A 67 -3.53 2.53 -19.51
N GLY A 68 -3.47 1.29 -19.07
CA GLY A 68 -4.00 0.12 -19.76
C GLY A 68 -5.16 -0.56 -19.04
N ALA A 69 -5.71 -1.59 -19.66
CA ALA A 69 -6.73 -2.43 -19.02
C ALA A 69 -6.13 -3.26 -17.89
N VAL A 70 -6.89 -3.44 -16.80
CA VAL A 70 -6.50 -4.25 -15.66
C VAL A 70 -7.61 -5.24 -15.30
N MET A 71 -7.20 -6.46 -15.00
CA MET A 71 -8.03 -7.46 -14.32
C MET A 71 -7.37 -7.82 -13.00
N ALA A 72 -8.08 -7.65 -11.92
CA ALA A 72 -7.60 -7.98 -10.57
C ALA A 72 -8.40 -9.15 -10.00
N TYR A 73 -7.70 -10.08 -9.35
CA TYR A 73 -8.28 -11.24 -8.68
C TYR A 73 -7.73 -11.34 -7.27
N VAL A 74 -8.59 -11.51 -6.27
CA VAL A 74 -8.19 -11.65 -4.87
C VAL A 74 -7.74 -13.08 -4.62
N LEU A 75 -6.43 -13.26 -4.36
CA LEU A 75 -5.84 -14.57 -4.00
C LEU A 75 -6.01 -14.90 -2.53
N GLU A 76 -5.92 -13.90 -1.65
CA GLU A 76 -5.93 -14.07 -0.20
C GLU A 76 -6.56 -12.86 0.48
N GLY A 77 -7.28 -13.09 1.57
CA GLY A 77 -7.89 -12.06 2.39
C GLY A 77 -9.04 -11.33 1.69
N ALA A 78 -9.10 -10.03 1.87
CA ALA A 78 -10.09 -9.16 1.23
C ALA A 78 -9.50 -7.79 0.94
N VAL A 79 -9.85 -7.22 -0.21
CA VAL A 79 -9.39 -5.90 -0.66
C VAL A 79 -10.58 -4.99 -0.90
N THR A 80 -10.54 -3.80 -0.33
CA THR A 80 -11.51 -2.74 -0.63
C THR A 80 -10.95 -1.88 -1.76
N SER A 81 -11.74 -1.74 -2.82
CA SER A 81 -11.41 -0.97 -4.02
C SER A 81 -12.47 0.11 -4.28
N LYS A 82 -12.03 1.25 -4.81
CA LYS A 82 -12.89 2.30 -5.34
C LYS A 82 -12.34 2.77 -6.68
N LEU A 83 -13.16 2.63 -7.72
CA LEU A 83 -12.85 3.01 -9.09
C LEU A 83 -13.64 4.26 -9.47
N ASN A 84 -12.96 5.26 -10.01
CA ASN A 84 -13.57 6.53 -10.39
C ASN A 84 -14.45 7.09 -9.27
N ASP A 85 -15.68 7.49 -9.59
CA ASP A 85 -16.67 8.04 -8.65
C ASP A 85 -17.62 6.97 -8.06
N GLU A 86 -17.30 5.67 -8.26
CA GLU A 86 -18.09 4.57 -7.71
C GLU A 86 -17.98 4.51 -6.18
N THR A 87 -18.91 3.79 -5.55
CA THR A 87 -18.83 3.48 -4.12
C THR A 87 -17.74 2.45 -3.85
N GLU A 88 -17.11 2.52 -2.67
CA GLU A 88 -16.18 1.48 -2.24
C GLU A 88 -16.85 0.11 -2.23
N LYS A 89 -16.14 -0.88 -2.76
CA LYS A 89 -16.56 -2.28 -2.74
C LYS A 89 -15.43 -3.15 -2.20
N THR A 90 -15.79 -4.09 -1.32
CA THR A 90 -14.85 -5.07 -0.77
C THR A 90 -14.99 -6.39 -1.50
N TYR A 91 -13.87 -6.88 -2.02
CA TYR A 91 -13.74 -8.17 -2.72
C TYR A 91 -12.98 -9.15 -1.84
N LYS A 92 -13.51 -10.35 -1.68
CA LYS A 92 -12.91 -11.45 -0.92
C LYS A 92 -12.10 -12.38 -1.83
N ALA A 93 -11.33 -13.27 -1.25
CA ALA A 93 -10.61 -14.30 -1.99
C ALA A 93 -11.55 -15.06 -2.95
N GLY A 94 -11.14 -15.18 -4.22
CA GLY A 94 -11.94 -15.74 -5.32
C GLY A 94 -12.78 -14.71 -6.09
N GLU A 95 -12.90 -13.48 -5.61
CA GLU A 95 -13.61 -12.40 -6.31
C GLU A 95 -12.64 -11.56 -7.15
N PHE A 96 -13.18 -10.84 -8.12
CA PHE A 96 -12.39 -10.11 -9.12
C PHE A 96 -13.13 -8.87 -9.61
N TRP A 97 -12.38 -7.97 -10.27
CA TRP A 97 -12.93 -6.80 -10.97
C TRP A 97 -12.10 -6.44 -12.20
N TYR A 98 -12.67 -5.55 -13.00
CA TYR A 98 -12.05 -5.02 -14.20
C TYR A 98 -11.91 -3.50 -14.11
N GLU A 99 -10.81 -2.97 -14.64
CA GLU A 99 -10.53 -1.54 -14.78
C GLU A 99 -10.25 -1.24 -16.26
N ALA A 100 -11.06 -0.39 -16.86
CA ALA A 100 -10.82 0.09 -18.23
C ALA A 100 -9.57 1.00 -18.27
N PRO A 101 -8.90 1.14 -19.43
CA PRO A 101 -7.79 2.09 -19.56
C PRO A 101 -8.19 3.49 -19.10
N GLY A 102 -7.33 4.13 -18.29
CA GLY A 102 -7.55 5.46 -17.70
C GLY A 102 -8.42 5.46 -16.44
N THR A 103 -8.85 4.29 -15.94
CA THR A 103 -9.58 4.22 -14.65
C THR A 103 -8.72 4.75 -13.52
N VAL A 104 -9.29 5.66 -12.73
CA VAL A 104 -8.71 6.15 -11.48
C VAL A 104 -9.03 5.16 -10.37
N HIS A 105 -8.00 4.57 -9.78
CA HIS A 105 -8.10 3.69 -8.62
C HIS A 105 -7.82 4.52 -7.36
N SER A 106 -8.85 5.15 -6.83
CA SER A 106 -8.71 6.10 -5.71
C SER A 106 -8.54 5.39 -4.36
N VAL A 107 -9.02 4.15 -4.23
CA VAL A 107 -8.84 3.31 -3.04
C VAL A 107 -8.48 1.90 -3.47
N SER A 108 -7.36 1.40 -2.96
CA SER A 108 -6.97 -0.01 -3.00
C SER A 108 -6.30 -0.35 -1.67
N ARG A 109 -6.99 -1.05 -0.79
CA ARG A 109 -6.48 -1.33 0.56
C ARG A 109 -6.90 -2.70 1.07
N ASN A 110 -6.08 -3.25 1.95
CA ASN A 110 -6.48 -4.41 2.74
C ASN A 110 -7.69 -4.05 3.61
N ALA A 111 -8.76 -4.82 3.50
CA ALA A 111 -9.96 -4.64 4.32
C ALA A 111 -9.75 -5.05 5.79
N SER A 112 -8.70 -5.85 6.08
CA SER A 112 -8.36 -6.32 7.41
C SER A 112 -7.24 -5.50 8.05
N LYS A 113 -7.36 -5.23 9.35
CA LYS A 113 -6.29 -4.64 10.18
C LYS A 113 -5.41 -5.67 10.87
N THR A 114 -5.71 -6.96 10.72
CA THR A 114 -5.05 -8.04 11.47
C THR A 114 -4.52 -9.17 10.59
N ALA A 115 -5.03 -9.34 9.37
CA ALA A 115 -4.64 -10.39 8.44
C ALA A 115 -4.15 -9.79 7.10
N PRO A 116 -3.24 -10.48 6.37
CA PRO A 116 -2.76 -10.03 5.07
C PRO A 116 -3.83 -10.17 3.98
N ALA A 117 -3.61 -9.48 2.86
CA ALA A 117 -4.37 -9.68 1.63
C ALA A 117 -3.42 -9.71 0.43
N LYS A 118 -3.84 -10.39 -0.65
CA LYS A 118 -3.03 -10.53 -1.86
C LYS A 118 -3.88 -10.52 -3.11
N LEU A 119 -3.45 -9.75 -4.09
CA LEU A 119 -4.03 -9.70 -5.43
C LEU A 119 -3.12 -10.41 -6.45
N LEU A 120 -3.73 -11.05 -7.44
CA LEU A 120 -3.16 -11.30 -8.74
C LEU A 120 -3.72 -10.24 -9.70
N VAL A 121 -2.84 -9.57 -10.42
CA VAL A 121 -3.20 -8.54 -11.38
C VAL A 121 -2.64 -8.91 -12.74
N TRP A 122 -3.49 -8.85 -13.75
CA TRP A 122 -3.12 -8.89 -15.15
C TRP A 122 -3.43 -7.54 -15.80
N SER A 123 -2.48 -7.00 -16.54
CA SER A 123 -2.62 -5.72 -17.23
C SER A 123 -2.17 -5.81 -18.67
N LEU A 124 -2.86 -5.07 -19.55
CA LEU A 124 -2.47 -4.88 -20.94
C LEU A 124 -2.25 -3.39 -21.17
N VAL A 125 -0.99 -2.99 -21.34
CA VAL A 125 -0.56 -1.60 -21.53
C VAL A 125 0.12 -1.42 -22.87
N ASP A 126 0.25 -0.19 -23.33
CA ASP A 126 1.12 0.12 -24.49
C ASP A 126 2.58 -0.16 -24.14
N GLU A 127 3.36 -0.64 -25.09
CA GLU A 127 4.80 -0.81 -24.92
C GLU A 127 5.44 0.51 -24.51
N GLY A 128 6.33 0.45 -23.51
CA GLY A 128 6.97 1.65 -22.94
C GLY A 128 6.14 2.39 -21.90
N ARG A 129 4.85 2.05 -21.70
CA ARG A 129 4.05 2.61 -20.61
C ARG A 129 4.18 1.79 -19.32
N PRO A 130 4.16 2.42 -18.15
CA PRO A 130 4.10 1.70 -16.87
C PRO A 130 2.70 1.10 -16.66
N VAL A 131 2.60 0.09 -15.79
CA VAL A 131 1.30 -0.48 -15.40
C VAL A 131 0.47 0.51 -14.58
N THR A 132 1.13 1.35 -13.80
CA THR A 132 0.51 2.29 -12.86
C THR A 132 1.13 3.66 -13.02
N GLU A 133 0.32 4.70 -13.03
CA GLU A 133 0.74 6.11 -13.04
C GLU A 133 0.18 6.83 -11.81
N PRO A 134 0.96 7.72 -11.15
CA PRO A 134 0.44 8.55 -10.09
C PRO A 134 -0.63 9.50 -10.65
N LEU A 135 -1.59 9.90 -9.81
CA LEU A 135 -2.55 10.94 -10.20
C LEU A 135 -1.80 12.28 -10.31
N SER A 136 -2.04 12.98 -11.43
CA SER A 136 -1.57 14.37 -11.59
C SER A 136 -2.22 15.24 -10.52
N GLN A 137 -1.42 15.99 -9.80
CA GLN A 137 -1.91 17.03 -8.88
C GLN A 137 -2.39 18.24 -9.67
#